data_80e39506d0047b52c83b0387f76ad6c5
#
_entry.id   80e39506d0047b52c83b0387f76ad6c5
#
_cell.length_a   1.000
_cell.length_b   1.000
_cell.length_c   1.000
_cell.angle_alpha   90.00
_cell.angle_beta   90.00
_cell.angle_gamma   90.00
#
_symmetry.space_group_name_H-M   'P 1'
#
loop_
_entity.id
_entity.type
_entity.pdbx_description
1 polymer ?
#
loop_
_entity_poly.entity_id
_entity_poly.type
_entity_poly.pdbx_seq_one_letter_code
_entity_poly.pdbx_strand_id
1 'polypeptide(L)' 'MTRWQKSSMSGNSNQCVEIRTTEGLIQIRESDDPDSIVTTTPTKFALWIEGVKRGEFDHFTKA' A
#
# COMPACT_ATOMS: atom_id res chain seq x y z
N MET A 1 -9.31 4.59 11.96
CA MET A 1 -8.02 5.28 12.10
C MET A 1 -7.53 5.77 10.77
N THR A 2 -7.00 6.99 10.75
CA THR A 2 -6.51 7.62 9.53
C THR A 2 -4.98 7.67 9.45
N ARG A 3 -4.30 6.92 10.32
CA ARG A 3 -2.84 6.88 10.34
C ARG A 3 -2.30 6.11 9.15
N TRP A 4 -1.30 6.68 8.51
CA TRP A 4 -0.57 5.99 7.46
C TRP A 4 0.36 4.94 8.07
N GLN A 5 0.37 3.75 7.48
CA GLN A 5 1.20 2.64 7.91
C GLN A 5 2.18 2.26 6.81
N LYS A 6 3.43 2.09 7.17
CA LYS A 6 4.48 1.55 6.29
C LYS A 6 4.76 0.10 6.65
N SER A 7 5.39 -0.62 5.72
CA SER A 7 5.97 -1.91 6.05
C SER A 7 7.06 -1.76 7.12
N SER A 8 7.15 -2.71 8.04
CA SER A 8 8.22 -2.74 9.03
C SER A 8 9.60 -2.90 8.39
N MET A 9 9.65 -3.39 7.16
CA MET A 9 10.90 -3.54 6.41
C MET A 9 11.43 -2.22 5.87
N SER A 10 10.64 -1.15 5.89
CA SER A 10 11.04 0.16 5.37
C SER A 10 12.02 0.89 6.28
N GLY A 11 12.04 0.58 7.56
CA GLY A 11 12.87 1.31 8.54
C GLY A 11 12.52 2.80 8.55
N ASN A 12 13.54 3.64 8.54
CA ASN A 12 13.38 5.11 8.55
C ASN A 12 13.48 5.70 7.14
N SER A 13 13.46 4.86 6.10
CA SER A 13 13.57 5.33 4.72
C SER A 13 12.33 6.08 4.27
N ASN A 14 12.50 7.06 3.38
CA ASN A 14 11.39 7.69 2.66
C ASN A 14 11.06 6.95 1.37
N GLN A 15 11.73 5.84 1.09
CA GLN A 15 11.47 5.05 -0.11
C GLN A 15 10.46 3.94 0.21
N CYS A 16 9.28 4.35 0.62
CA CYS A 16 8.26 3.45 1.12
C CYS A 16 6.92 3.76 0.48
N VAL A 17 6.05 2.77 0.53
CA VAL A 17 4.64 2.94 0.23
C VAL A 17 3.90 2.92 1.56
N GLU A 18 2.94 3.82 1.71
CA GLU A 18 2.13 3.93 2.92
C GLU A 18 0.67 3.63 2.59
N ILE A 19 -0.02 3.07 3.56
CA ILE A 19 -1.43 2.69 3.39
C ILE A 19 -2.23 3.11 4.61
N ARG A 20 -3.49 3.48 4.39
CA ARG A 20 -4.44 3.77 5.48
C ARG A 20 -5.86 3.46 5.08
N THR A 21 -6.73 3.35 6.07
CA THR A 21 -8.19 3.40 5.88
C THR A 21 -8.70 4.79 6.23
N THR A 22 -9.61 5.32 5.44
CA THR A 22 -10.30 6.55 5.77
C THR A 22 -11.69 6.53 5.11
N GLU A 23 -12.73 6.86 5.87
CA GLU A 23 -14.11 6.93 5.38
C GLU A 23 -14.56 5.65 4.64
N GLY A 24 -14.13 4.49 5.12
CA GLY A 24 -14.50 3.20 4.52
C GLY A 24 -13.74 2.84 3.26
N LEU A 25 -12.72 3.60 2.90
CA LEU A 25 -11.91 3.36 1.72
C LEU A 25 -10.45 3.08 2.11
N ILE A 26 -9.71 2.47 1.19
CA ILE A 26 -8.28 2.22 1.34
C ILE A 26 -7.54 3.24 0.49
N GLN A 27 -6.52 3.87 1.08
CA GLN A 27 -5.66 4.80 0.36
C GLN A 27 -4.22 4.36 0.43
N ILE A 28 -3.51 4.50 -0.68
CA ILE A 28 -2.11 4.12 -0.82
C ILE A 28 -1.36 5.31 -1.43
N ARG A 29 -0.17 5.58 -0.89
CA ARG A 29 0.68 6.65 -1.44
C ARG A 29 2.15 6.31 -1.29
N GLU A 30 3.00 7.00 -2.03
CA GLU A 30 4.44 6.95 -1.79
C GLU A 30 4.78 7.92 -0.66
N SER A 31 5.72 7.55 0.22
CA SER A 31 6.05 8.40 1.36
C SER A 31 6.77 9.69 0.95
N ASP A 32 7.47 9.69 -0.17
CA ASP A 32 8.16 10.88 -0.69
C ASP A 32 7.32 11.67 -1.71
N ASP A 33 6.10 11.23 -1.97
CA ASP A 33 5.16 11.95 -2.84
C ASP A 33 3.74 11.84 -2.25
N PRO A 34 3.53 12.47 -1.08
CA PRO A 34 2.30 12.24 -0.31
C PRO A 34 1.02 12.79 -0.93
N ASP A 35 1.13 13.62 -1.96
CA ASP A 35 -0.05 14.14 -2.65
C ASP A 35 -0.58 13.21 -3.74
N SER A 36 0.22 12.22 -4.13
CA SER A 36 -0.16 11.25 -5.16
C SER A 36 -0.79 10.03 -4.49
N ILE A 37 -2.10 10.05 -4.37
CA ILE A 37 -2.86 9.05 -3.60
C ILE A 37 -3.71 8.21 -4.52
N VAL A 38 -3.60 6.89 -4.38
CA VAL A 38 -4.49 5.91 -5.01
C VAL A 38 -5.55 5.52 -4.00
N THR A 39 -6.82 5.60 -4.39
CA THR A 39 -7.95 5.25 -3.52
C THR A 39 -8.68 4.04 -4.10
N THR A 40 -8.96 3.05 -3.26
CA THR A 40 -9.68 1.85 -3.67
C THR A 40 -10.61 1.39 -2.56
N THR A 41 -11.42 0.37 -2.85
CA THR A 41 -12.35 -0.19 -1.88
C THR A 41 -11.69 -1.31 -1.09
N PRO A 42 -12.19 -1.62 0.14
CA PRO A 42 -11.67 -2.77 0.89
C PRO A 42 -11.78 -4.09 0.13
N THR A 43 -12.85 -4.29 -0.63
CA THR A 43 -13.06 -5.53 -1.40
C THR A 43 -11.98 -5.69 -2.48
N LYS A 44 -11.73 -4.65 -3.25
CA LYS A 44 -10.69 -4.70 -4.29
C LYS A 44 -9.32 -4.88 -3.69
N PHE A 45 -9.05 -4.20 -2.58
CA PHE A 45 -7.77 -4.32 -1.90
C PHE A 45 -7.56 -5.73 -1.36
N ALA A 46 -8.61 -6.33 -0.77
CA ALA A 46 -8.52 -7.70 -0.25
C ALA A 46 -8.18 -8.72 -1.34
N LEU A 47 -8.77 -8.58 -2.51
CA LEU A 47 -8.46 -9.45 -3.65
C LEU A 47 -7.02 -9.27 -4.12
N TRP A 48 -6.54 -8.05 -4.13
CA TRP A 48 -5.14 -7.77 -4.49
C TRP A 48 -4.18 -8.40 -3.46
N ILE A 49 -4.49 -8.27 -2.18
CA ILE A 49 -3.68 -8.87 -1.11
C ILE A 49 -3.62 -10.39 -1.26
N GLU A 50 -4.73 -11.04 -1.67
CA GLU A 50 -4.71 -12.48 -1.94
C GLU A 50 -3.70 -12.82 -3.03
N GLY A 51 -3.67 -12.05 -4.10
CA GLY A 51 -2.69 -12.25 -5.17
C GLY A 51 -1.26 -12.05 -4.68
N VAL A 52 -1.04 -11.05 -3.84
CA VAL A 52 0.27 -10.80 -3.23
C VAL A 52 0.72 -12.00 -2.40
N LYS A 53 -0.17 -12.54 -1.56
CA LYS A 53 0.14 -13.70 -0.72
C LYS A 53 0.49 -14.93 -1.53
N ARG A 54 -0.07 -15.06 -2.73
CA ARG A 54 0.19 -16.18 -3.63
C ARG A 54 1.44 -15.99 -4.49
N GLY A 55 2.13 -14.88 -4.33
CA GLY A 55 3.35 -14.58 -5.07
C GLY A 55 3.12 -14.15 -6.51
N GLU A 56 1.88 -13.80 -6.88
CA GLU A 56 1.53 -13.49 -8.27
C GLU A 56 2.24 -12.26 -8.81
N PHE A 57 2.66 -11.35 -7.93
CA PHE A 57 3.24 -10.06 -8.32
C PHE A 57 4.72 -9.96 -7.96
N ASP A 58 5.33 -11.04 -7.47
CA ASP A 58 6.71 -11.01 -7.00
C ASP A 58 7.70 -10.64 -8.12
N HIS A 59 7.37 -10.98 -9.37
CA HIS A 59 8.26 -10.68 -10.50
C HIS A 59 8.45 -9.18 -10.72
N PHE A 60 7.52 -8.35 -10.26
CA PHE A 60 7.66 -6.88 -10.37
C PHE A 60 8.77 -6.34 -9.48
N THR A 61 9.18 -7.06 -8.46
CA THR A 61 10.27 -6.62 -7.58
C THR A 61 11.63 -6.66 -8.26
N LYS A 62 11.70 -7.29 -9.44
CA LYS A 62 12.93 -7.44 -10.21
C LYS A 62 12.93 -6.61 -11.49
N ALA A 63 12.01 -5.68 -11.57
CA ALA A 63 11.91 -4.81 -12.73
C ALA A 63 13.10 -3.85 -12.86
#